data_456bb93ab26e2e81a4ac529a4db476c5
#
_entry.id   456bb93ab26e2e81a4ac529a4db476c5
#
_cell.length_a   1.000
_cell.length_b   1.000
_cell.length_c   1.000
_cell.angle_alpha   90.00
_cell.angle_beta   90.00
_cell.angle_gamma   90.00
#
_symmetry.space_group_name_H-M   'P 1'
#
loop_
_entity.id
_entity.type
_entity.pdbx_description
1 polymer ?
#
loop_
_entity_poly.entity_id
_entity_poly.type
_entity_poly.pdbx_seq_one_letter_code
_entity_poly.pdbx_strand_id
1 'polypeptide(L)'
;VSEDGEVTVKQTRKEKRFTDFAIAPANFLFSPKARHEDEADYLCHADPEKTRSDLVEMGFDKEQVYSLPGYSTMTSLEVESNRLDQTMDEESSKALEKVLLCEEYARIDMDGDGIAERVKVYRVDNQILIDAETGKPSIETVDDQPFSVFCPFPRPHRLVGYSLADKVLDIQLARSFVARQLFDGLAL
;
A
#
# COMPACT_ATOMS: atom_id res chain seq x y z
N VAL A 1 -17.98 28.42 -32.17
CA VAL A 1 -18.23 29.84 -32.39
C VAL A 1 -19.70 30.01 -32.14
N SER A 2 -20.08 30.67 -31.03
CA SER A 2 -21.49 31.07 -30.79
C SER A 2 -21.83 32.27 -31.67
N GLU A 3 -23.11 32.48 -31.98
CA GLU A 3 -23.60 33.57 -32.83
C GLU A 3 -23.23 34.99 -32.30
N ASP A 4 -22.81 35.12 -31.05
CA ASP A 4 -22.42 36.36 -30.41
C ASP A 4 -20.92 36.67 -30.47
N GLY A 5 -20.12 35.90 -31.21
CA GLY A 5 -18.69 36.19 -31.39
C GLY A 5 -17.82 35.96 -30.14
N GLU A 6 -18.35 35.41 -29.07
CA GLU A 6 -17.58 35.06 -27.88
C GLU A 6 -16.74 33.77 -28.13
N VAL A 7 -15.42 33.90 -27.98
CA VAL A 7 -14.49 32.80 -28.12
C VAL A 7 -14.13 32.29 -26.71
N THR A 8 -14.65 31.14 -26.36
CA THR A 8 -14.29 30.49 -25.10
C THR A 8 -13.02 29.64 -25.31
N VAL A 9 -11.92 30.05 -24.70
CA VAL A 9 -10.67 29.29 -24.70
C VAL A 9 -10.61 28.43 -23.46
N LYS A 10 -10.62 27.08 -23.62
CA LYS A 10 -10.32 26.14 -22.56
C LYS A 10 -8.80 25.90 -22.51
N GLN A 11 -8.15 26.37 -21.46
CA GLN A 11 -6.74 26.09 -21.22
C GLN A 11 -6.63 24.96 -20.17
N THR A 12 -6.13 23.81 -20.57
CA THR A 12 -5.85 22.72 -19.65
C THR A 12 -4.38 22.80 -19.21
N ARG A 13 -4.15 23.05 -17.93
CA ARG A 13 -2.82 23.06 -17.34
C ARG A 13 -2.59 21.74 -16.59
N LYS A 14 -1.57 20.99 -16.99
CA LYS A 14 -1.12 19.82 -16.22
C LYS A 14 -0.16 20.29 -15.13
N GLU A 15 -0.55 20.14 -13.88
CA GLU A 15 0.33 20.40 -12.74
C GLU A 15 0.87 19.05 -12.20
N LYS A 16 2.19 18.95 -12.07
CA LYS A 16 2.82 17.85 -11.36
C LYS A 16 2.89 18.21 -9.88
N ARG A 17 2.30 17.40 -9.02
CA ARG A 17 2.39 17.52 -7.57
C ARG A 17 3.24 16.38 -7.04
N PHE A 18 4.14 16.71 -6.12
CA PHE A 18 4.77 15.71 -5.28
C PHE A 18 3.85 15.47 -4.08
N THR A 19 3.54 14.22 -3.81
CA THR A 19 2.72 13.82 -2.66
C THR A 19 3.40 12.63 -2.01
N ASP A 20 3.66 12.75 -0.72
CA ASP A 20 4.15 11.67 0.13
C ASP A 20 3.04 11.22 1.08
N PHE A 21 3.04 9.96 1.43
CA PHE A 21 2.10 9.40 2.39
C PHE A 21 2.78 8.31 3.22
N ALA A 22 2.30 8.15 4.46
CA ALA A 22 2.83 7.16 5.37
C ALA A 22 2.22 5.78 5.09
N ILE A 23 3.08 4.79 4.86
CA ILE A 23 2.67 3.39 4.71
C ILE A 23 2.67 2.72 6.07
N ALA A 24 1.60 2.02 6.40
CA ALA A 24 1.54 1.22 7.63
C ALA A 24 2.59 0.09 7.57
N PRO A 25 3.36 -0.16 8.64
CA PRO A 25 4.38 -1.20 8.64
C PRO A 25 3.86 -2.60 8.29
N ALA A 26 2.59 -2.88 8.57
CA ALA A 26 1.94 -4.15 8.21
C ALA A 26 1.75 -4.32 6.69
N ASN A 27 1.71 -3.19 5.96
CA ASN A 27 1.48 -3.15 4.52
C ASN A 27 2.78 -2.96 3.72
N PHE A 28 3.93 -2.95 4.39
CA PHE A 28 5.23 -2.81 3.75
C PHE A 28 6.07 -4.07 3.93
N LEU A 29 6.36 -4.74 2.83
CA LEU A 29 7.16 -5.96 2.79
C LEU A 29 8.53 -5.65 2.18
N PHE A 30 9.56 -6.27 2.71
CA PHE A 30 10.93 -6.06 2.22
C PHE A 30 11.79 -7.30 2.43
N SER A 31 12.89 -7.39 1.70
CA SER A 31 13.86 -8.46 1.85
C SER A 31 14.42 -8.49 3.29
N PRO A 32 14.35 -9.61 4.01
CA PRO A 32 14.78 -9.70 5.42
C PRO A 32 16.28 -9.46 5.63
N LYS A 33 17.10 -9.49 4.58
CA LYS A 33 18.53 -9.22 4.61
C LYS A 33 18.87 -7.75 4.37
N ALA A 34 17.89 -6.93 3.94
CA ALA A 34 18.11 -5.53 3.64
C ALA A 34 18.50 -4.76 4.92
N ARG A 35 19.52 -3.93 4.82
CA ARG A 35 19.97 -3.00 5.86
C ARG A 35 19.49 -1.58 5.59
N HIS A 36 19.32 -1.27 4.32
CA HIS A 36 18.85 -0.01 3.80
C HIS A 36 17.85 -0.28 2.67
N GLU A 37 16.93 0.62 2.42
CA GLU A 37 15.93 0.49 1.33
C GLU A 37 16.56 0.36 -0.04
N ASP A 38 17.67 1.08 -0.30
CA ASP A 38 18.38 1.04 -1.58
C ASP A 38 19.10 -0.28 -1.85
N GLU A 39 19.49 -0.99 -0.77
CA GLU A 39 20.14 -2.30 -0.88
C GLU A 39 19.14 -3.46 -0.98
N ALA A 40 17.86 -3.18 -0.81
CA ALA A 40 16.84 -4.22 -0.82
C ALA A 40 16.64 -4.81 -2.21
N ASP A 41 16.76 -6.13 -2.32
CA ASP A 41 16.47 -6.86 -3.55
C ASP A 41 14.97 -6.92 -3.86
N TYR A 42 14.14 -6.71 -2.83
CA TYR A 42 12.69 -6.74 -2.92
C TYR A 42 12.07 -5.78 -1.93
N LEU A 43 11.18 -4.94 -2.43
CA LEU A 43 10.31 -4.04 -1.67
C LEU A 43 8.89 -4.15 -2.21
N CYS A 44 7.89 -4.13 -1.35
CA CYS A 44 6.51 -4.17 -1.76
C CYS A 44 5.65 -3.32 -0.84
N HIS A 45 4.82 -2.49 -1.43
CA HIS A 45 3.69 -1.84 -0.79
C HIS A 45 2.42 -2.61 -1.13
N ALA A 46 1.82 -3.26 -0.13
CA ALA A 46 0.55 -3.95 -0.24
C ALA A 46 -0.58 -3.01 0.21
N ASP A 47 -1.32 -2.44 -0.74
CA ASP A 47 -2.41 -1.49 -0.45
C ASP A 47 -3.76 -2.21 -0.45
N PRO A 48 -4.40 -2.39 0.74
CA PRO A 48 -5.69 -3.05 0.86
C PRO A 48 -6.89 -2.13 0.60
N GLU A 49 -6.65 -0.83 0.42
CA GLU A 49 -7.73 0.17 0.30
C GLU A 49 -8.13 0.46 -1.13
N LYS A 50 -7.41 -0.06 -2.13
CA LYS A 50 -7.72 0.14 -3.54
C LYS A 50 -9.00 -0.59 -3.95
N THR A 51 -9.84 0.11 -4.71
CA THR A 51 -11.04 -0.46 -5.30
C THR A 51 -10.78 -0.90 -6.74
N ARG A 52 -11.67 -1.71 -7.31
CA ARG A 52 -11.60 -2.06 -8.73
C ARG A 52 -11.69 -0.83 -9.63
N SER A 53 -12.52 0.16 -9.24
CA SER A 53 -12.63 1.42 -9.95
C SER A 53 -11.31 2.18 -10.00
N ASP A 54 -10.58 2.21 -8.87
CA ASP A 54 -9.27 2.88 -8.81
C ASP A 54 -8.26 2.21 -9.75
N LEU A 55 -8.26 0.88 -9.83
CA LEU A 55 -7.37 0.15 -10.75
C LEU A 55 -7.67 0.47 -12.23
N VAL A 56 -8.94 0.55 -12.59
CA VAL A 56 -9.33 0.95 -13.96
C VAL A 56 -8.94 2.41 -14.24
N GLU A 57 -9.09 3.31 -13.26
CA GLU A 57 -8.67 4.72 -13.38
C GLU A 57 -7.13 4.84 -13.49
N MET A 58 -6.38 3.96 -12.84
CA MET A 58 -4.91 3.86 -12.99
C MET A 58 -4.47 3.38 -14.37
N GLY A 59 -5.39 2.88 -15.20
CA GLY A 59 -5.11 2.47 -16.58
C GLY A 59 -4.97 0.95 -16.78
N PHE A 60 -5.35 0.14 -15.81
CA PHE A 60 -5.33 -1.32 -15.96
C PHE A 60 -6.55 -1.86 -16.71
N ASP A 61 -6.39 -3.03 -17.35
CA ASP A 61 -7.42 -3.65 -18.14
C ASP A 61 -8.66 -4.00 -17.31
N LYS A 62 -9.81 -3.45 -17.74
CA LYS A 62 -11.08 -3.60 -17.03
C LYS A 62 -11.53 -5.04 -16.90
N GLU A 63 -11.39 -5.85 -17.95
CA GLU A 63 -11.86 -7.25 -17.95
C GLU A 63 -11.06 -8.07 -16.93
N GLN A 64 -9.75 -7.89 -16.92
CA GLN A 64 -8.89 -8.51 -15.94
C GLN A 64 -9.25 -8.06 -14.52
N VAL A 65 -9.33 -6.73 -14.28
CA VAL A 65 -9.62 -6.15 -12.96
C VAL A 65 -10.92 -6.69 -12.37
N TYR A 66 -11.96 -6.86 -13.19
CA TYR A 66 -13.24 -7.41 -12.73
C TYR A 66 -13.24 -8.92 -12.53
N SER A 67 -12.23 -9.64 -13.03
CA SER A 67 -12.02 -11.07 -12.77
C SER A 67 -11.21 -11.38 -11.52
N LEU A 68 -10.51 -10.36 -10.95
CA LEU A 68 -9.66 -10.53 -9.78
C LEU A 68 -10.47 -10.92 -8.53
N PRO A 69 -9.87 -11.64 -7.58
CA PRO A 69 -10.49 -11.89 -6.28
C PRO A 69 -10.65 -10.59 -5.49
N GLY A 70 -11.79 -10.44 -4.80
CA GLY A 70 -12.00 -9.36 -3.85
C GLY A 70 -11.18 -9.59 -2.58
N TYR A 71 -10.74 -8.50 -1.96
CA TYR A 71 -9.98 -8.54 -0.72
C TYR A 71 -10.83 -8.07 0.45
N SER A 72 -10.96 -8.89 1.48
CA SER A 72 -11.66 -8.54 2.71
C SER A 72 -10.73 -8.70 3.90
N THR A 73 -10.44 -7.59 4.58
CA THR A 73 -9.76 -7.57 5.88
C THR A 73 -10.72 -7.70 7.06
N MET A 74 -11.99 -8.01 6.79
CA MET A 74 -13.03 -7.98 7.81
C MET A 74 -12.79 -8.97 8.92
N THR A 75 -12.72 -8.46 10.15
CA THR A 75 -12.89 -9.26 11.35
C THR A 75 -14.34 -9.77 11.46
N SER A 76 -14.57 -10.84 12.20
CA SER A 76 -15.90 -11.44 12.34
C SER A 76 -16.99 -10.46 12.82
N LEU A 77 -16.61 -9.40 13.53
CA LEU A 77 -17.52 -8.34 14.00
C LEU A 77 -17.94 -7.37 12.90
N GLU A 78 -17.02 -7.06 11.95
CA GLU A 78 -17.29 -6.16 10.82
C GLU A 78 -18.17 -6.85 9.76
N VAL A 79 -18.03 -8.17 9.60
CA VAL A 79 -18.91 -8.97 8.73
C VAL A 79 -20.36 -8.90 9.17
N GLU A 80 -20.61 -8.89 10.47
CA GLU A 80 -21.97 -8.82 11.04
C GLU A 80 -22.58 -7.41 10.92
N SER A 81 -21.78 -6.35 11.09
CA SER A 81 -22.18 -4.95 10.87
C SER A 81 -22.56 -4.68 9.42
N ASN A 82 -21.80 -5.20 8.46
CA ASN A 82 -22.06 -4.96 7.03
C ASN A 82 -23.21 -5.79 6.45
N ARG A 83 -23.64 -6.87 7.12
CA ARG A 83 -24.87 -7.60 6.76
C ARG A 83 -26.13 -6.75 6.96
N LEU A 84 -26.07 -5.75 7.83
CA LEU A 84 -27.18 -4.83 8.10
C LEU A 84 -27.27 -3.69 7.08
N ASP A 85 -26.22 -3.43 6.30
CA ASP A 85 -26.10 -2.30 5.36
C ASP A 85 -26.23 -2.72 3.87
N GLN A 86 -26.71 -3.94 3.61
CA GLN A 86 -26.90 -4.48 2.24
C GLN A 86 -28.12 -3.88 1.55
N THR A 87 -28.06 -2.60 1.19
CA THR A 87 -29.05 -1.94 0.32
C THR A 87 -28.43 -1.27 -0.92
N MET A 88 -27.20 -1.63 -1.28
CA MET A 88 -26.58 -1.12 -2.51
C MET A 88 -26.77 -2.09 -3.68
N ASP A 89 -27.06 -1.54 -4.87
CA ASP A 89 -27.16 -2.30 -6.12
C ASP A 89 -25.87 -3.11 -6.37
N GLU A 90 -26.00 -4.39 -6.72
CA GLU A 90 -24.87 -5.32 -6.89
C GLU A 90 -23.80 -4.84 -7.88
N GLU A 91 -24.17 -4.12 -8.94
CA GLU A 91 -23.22 -3.61 -9.94
C GLU A 91 -22.40 -2.43 -9.39
N SER A 92 -23.02 -1.53 -8.66
CA SER A 92 -22.32 -0.41 -7.98
C SER A 92 -21.40 -0.93 -6.88
N SER A 93 -21.83 -1.97 -6.17
CA SER A 93 -21.07 -2.68 -5.15
C SER A 93 -19.78 -3.29 -5.72
N LYS A 94 -19.81 -3.91 -6.91
CA LYS A 94 -18.65 -4.58 -7.50
C LYS A 94 -17.53 -3.65 -7.92
N ALA A 95 -17.82 -2.43 -8.38
CA ALA A 95 -16.83 -1.42 -8.73
C ALA A 95 -16.08 -0.89 -7.50
N LEU A 96 -16.77 -0.81 -6.36
CA LEU A 96 -16.22 -0.36 -5.08
C LEU A 96 -15.62 -1.49 -4.22
N GLU A 97 -15.68 -2.73 -4.72
CA GLU A 97 -15.06 -3.86 -4.04
C GLU A 97 -13.55 -3.68 -3.95
N LYS A 98 -13.02 -3.83 -2.73
CA LYS A 98 -11.59 -3.67 -2.46
C LYS A 98 -10.81 -4.85 -3.00
N VAL A 99 -9.59 -4.55 -3.44
CA VAL A 99 -8.59 -5.53 -3.88
C VAL A 99 -7.24 -5.21 -3.23
N LEU A 100 -6.45 -6.22 -2.93
CA LEU A 100 -5.11 -6.02 -2.40
C LEU A 100 -4.13 -5.74 -3.55
N LEU A 101 -3.86 -4.47 -3.81
CA LEU A 101 -2.88 -4.08 -4.80
C LEU A 101 -1.47 -4.15 -4.21
N CYS A 102 -0.60 -4.93 -4.83
CA CYS A 102 0.82 -4.98 -4.52
C CYS A 102 1.60 -4.18 -5.57
N GLU A 103 2.26 -3.10 -5.13
CA GLU A 103 3.26 -2.38 -5.90
C GLU A 103 4.64 -2.90 -5.47
N GLU A 104 5.28 -3.64 -6.36
CA GLU A 104 6.49 -4.38 -6.07
C GLU A 104 7.69 -3.82 -6.83
N TYR A 105 8.81 -3.73 -6.13
CA TYR A 105 10.11 -3.38 -6.70
C TYR A 105 11.06 -4.53 -6.42
N ALA A 106 11.53 -5.18 -7.47
CA ALA A 106 12.41 -6.33 -7.37
C ALA A 106 13.65 -6.16 -8.26
N ARG A 107 14.76 -6.79 -7.90
CA ARG A 107 15.93 -6.88 -8.75
C ARG A 107 15.86 -8.19 -9.53
N ILE A 108 15.74 -8.10 -10.85
CA ILE A 108 15.58 -9.24 -11.76
C ILE A 108 16.41 -8.99 -13.00
N ASP A 109 17.18 -9.99 -13.41
CA ASP A 109 17.87 -10.00 -14.72
C ASP A 109 16.82 -10.31 -15.80
N MET A 110 16.34 -9.27 -16.51
CA MET A 110 15.26 -9.38 -17.50
C MET A 110 15.77 -9.78 -18.88
N ASP A 111 17.00 -9.44 -19.23
CA ASP A 111 17.58 -9.69 -20.57
C ASP A 111 18.58 -10.86 -20.59
N GLY A 112 18.98 -11.37 -19.42
CA GLY A 112 19.87 -12.52 -19.28
C GLY A 112 21.34 -12.17 -19.45
N ASP A 113 21.72 -10.91 -19.24
CA ASP A 113 23.12 -10.45 -19.33
C ASP A 113 23.93 -10.72 -18.05
N GLY A 114 23.27 -11.16 -16.99
CA GLY A 114 23.85 -11.44 -15.68
C GLY A 114 23.87 -10.24 -14.73
N ILE A 115 23.29 -9.12 -15.12
CA ILE A 115 23.09 -7.91 -14.30
C ILE A 115 21.60 -7.82 -13.95
N ALA A 116 21.26 -7.65 -12.67
CA ALA A 116 19.89 -7.55 -12.25
C ALA A 116 19.45 -6.08 -12.23
N GLU A 117 18.47 -5.76 -13.06
CA GLU A 117 17.80 -4.46 -13.09
C GLU A 117 16.74 -4.34 -12.01
N ARG A 118 16.45 -3.11 -11.60
CA ARG A 118 15.31 -2.85 -10.75
C ARG A 118 14.04 -2.75 -11.59
N VAL A 119 13.07 -3.59 -11.26
CA VAL A 119 11.82 -3.71 -12.00
C VAL A 119 10.66 -3.38 -11.05
N LYS A 120 9.75 -2.54 -11.55
CA LYS A 120 8.47 -2.23 -10.90
C LYS A 120 7.37 -3.10 -11.49
N VAL A 121 6.56 -3.72 -10.63
CA VAL A 121 5.46 -4.60 -11.03
C VAL A 121 4.22 -4.27 -10.22
N TYR A 122 3.06 -4.20 -10.87
CA TYR A 122 1.77 -4.17 -10.20
C TYR A 122 1.10 -5.54 -10.24
N ARG A 123 0.72 -6.03 -9.07
CA ARG A 123 0.13 -7.36 -8.91
C ARG A 123 -1.06 -7.34 -7.95
N VAL A 124 -2.05 -8.17 -8.24
CA VAL A 124 -3.13 -8.51 -7.31
C VAL A 124 -3.15 -10.02 -7.15
N ASP A 125 -3.05 -10.49 -5.90
CA ASP A 125 -2.88 -11.90 -5.57
C ASP A 125 -1.70 -12.51 -6.35
N ASN A 126 -1.94 -13.46 -7.21
CA ASN A 126 -0.90 -14.12 -8.03
C ASN A 126 -0.93 -13.68 -9.51
N GLN A 127 -1.60 -12.57 -9.84
CA GLN A 127 -1.75 -12.09 -11.21
C GLN A 127 -1.09 -10.73 -11.38
N ILE A 128 -0.20 -10.61 -12.37
CA ILE A 128 0.35 -9.33 -12.79
C ILE A 128 -0.73 -8.59 -13.57
N LEU A 129 -0.92 -7.30 -13.25
CA LEU A 129 -1.90 -6.47 -13.94
C LEU A 129 -1.45 -6.17 -15.36
N ILE A 130 -2.42 -6.07 -16.25
CA ILE A 130 -2.22 -5.75 -17.67
C ILE A 130 -2.59 -4.28 -17.87
N ASP A 131 -1.73 -3.54 -18.53
CA ASP A 131 -2.00 -2.18 -18.95
C ASP A 131 -3.01 -2.14 -20.09
N ALA A 132 -4.04 -1.33 -19.96
CA ALA A 132 -5.16 -1.27 -20.90
C ALA A 132 -4.76 -0.68 -22.28
N GLU A 133 -3.74 0.21 -22.32
CA GLU A 133 -3.31 0.84 -23.57
C GLU A 133 -2.40 -0.08 -24.38
N THR A 134 -1.47 -0.75 -23.69
CA THR A 134 -0.44 -1.57 -24.36
C THR A 134 -0.84 -3.04 -24.49
N GLY A 135 -1.79 -3.52 -23.68
CA GLY A 135 -2.16 -4.93 -23.57
C GLY A 135 -1.05 -5.82 -23.03
N LYS A 136 -0.02 -5.24 -22.40
CA LYS A 136 1.13 -5.95 -21.84
C LYS A 136 1.06 -5.99 -20.33
N PRO A 137 1.74 -6.97 -19.70
CA PRO A 137 1.91 -6.96 -18.24
C PRO A 137 2.57 -5.67 -17.77
N SER A 138 2.09 -5.12 -16.65
CA SER A 138 2.64 -3.90 -16.04
C SER A 138 3.96 -4.22 -15.35
N ILE A 139 5.03 -4.30 -16.16
CA ILE A 139 6.41 -4.53 -15.75
C ILE A 139 7.25 -3.42 -16.37
N GLU A 140 7.88 -2.60 -15.54
CA GLU A 140 8.69 -1.48 -15.96
C GLU A 140 10.07 -1.55 -15.31
N THR A 141 11.13 -1.34 -16.10
CA THR A 141 12.47 -1.13 -15.55
C THR A 141 12.56 0.30 -15.05
N VAL A 142 13.01 0.47 -13.80
CA VAL A 142 13.10 1.76 -13.12
C VAL A 142 14.51 1.97 -12.54
N ASP A 143 14.96 3.20 -12.52
CA ASP A 143 16.29 3.53 -11.97
C ASP A 143 16.30 3.49 -10.45
N ASP A 144 15.18 3.84 -9.81
CA ASP A 144 15.09 3.98 -8.36
C ASP A 144 13.71 3.54 -7.81
N GLN A 145 13.61 3.42 -6.50
CA GLN A 145 12.39 3.08 -5.77
C GLN A 145 11.90 4.31 -4.96
N PRO A 146 10.58 4.50 -4.80
CA PRO A 146 10.02 5.70 -4.19
C PRO A 146 9.90 5.63 -2.67
N PHE A 147 10.30 4.53 -2.03
CA PHE A 147 10.10 4.34 -0.60
C PHE A 147 11.25 4.95 0.21
N SER A 148 10.93 5.56 1.34
CA SER A 148 11.88 6.03 2.33
C SER A 148 11.50 5.50 3.70
N VAL A 149 12.45 4.89 4.40
CA VAL A 149 12.24 4.28 5.70
C VAL A 149 12.80 5.16 6.80
N PHE A 150 11.93 5.68 7.66
CA PHE A 150 12.33 6.40 8.85
C PHE A 150 12.31 5.50 10.08
N CYS A 151 13.46 5.34 10.71
CA CYS A 151 13.62 4.54 11.92
C CYS A 151 14.25 5.37 13.06
N PRO A 152 13.49 5.76 14.11
CA PRO A 152 13.99 6.60 15.19
C PRO A 152 15.04 5.89 16.07
N PHE A 153 14.96 4.58 16.22
CA PHE A 153 15.90 3.77 17.00
C PHE A 153 16.43 2.61 16.16
N PRO A 154 17.46 2.84 15.34
CA PRO A 154 17.96 1.83 14.41
C PRO A 154 18.55 0.62 15.15
N ARG A 155 18.36 -0.55 14.55
CA ARG A 155 19.07 -1.78 14.94
C ARG A 155 20.24 -2.01 14.01
N PRO A 156 21.40 -2.42 14.52
CA PRO A 156 22.52 -2.78 13.66
C PRO A 156 22.11 -3.87 12.66
N HIS A 157 22.48 -3.67 11.40
CA HIS A 157 22.28 -4.64 10.30
C HIS A 157 20.81 -5.00 9.99
N ARG A 158 19.86 -4.12 10.29
CA ARG A 158 18.44 -4.31 9.98
C ARG A 158 17.80 -3.01 9.52
N LEU A 159 16.91 -3.08 8.56
CA LEU A 159 16.13 -1.96 8.06
C LEU A 159 15.14 -1.46 9.13
N VAL A 160 14.49 -2.36 9.85
CA VAL A 160 13.54 -2.02 10.92
C VAL A 160 14.23 -2.05 12.27
N GLY A 161 14.07 -0.98 13.03
CA GLY A 161 14.63 -0.82 14.36
C GLY A 161 13.63 -1.06 15.49
N TYR A 162 13.82 -0.32 16.58
CA TYR A 162 12.95 -0.35 17.75
C TYR A 162 11.93 0.79 17.70
N SER A 163 10.73 0.54 18.19
CA SER A 163 9.76 1.61 18.47
C SER A 163 10.05 2.30 19.81
N LEU A 164 9.44 3.47 20.01
CA LEU A 164 9.44 4.12 21.32
C LEU A 164 8.78 3.23 22.37
N ALA A 165 7.71 2.52 21.98
CA ALA A 165 7.01 1.59 22.87
C ALA A 165 7.93 0.48 23.39
N ASP A 166 8.77 -0.10 22.54
CA ASP A 166 9.76 -1.11 22.96
C ASP A 166 10.74 -0.59 24.02
N LYS A 167 11.04 0.71 23.99
CA LYS A 167 11.97 1.34 24.94
C LYS A 167 11.35 1.68 26.29
N VAL A 168 10.05 1.96 26.32
CA VAL A 168 9.37 2.42 27.55
C VAL A 168 8.45 1.36 28.17
N LEU A 169 8.22 0.24 27.51
CA LEU A 169 7.28 -0.80 27.93
C LEU A 169 7.58 -1.32 29.34
N ASP A 170 8.85 -1.66 29.65
CA ASP A 170 9.25 -2.18 30.94
C ASP A 170 9.03 -1.16 32.07
N ILE A 171 9.32 0.11 31.80
CA ILE A 171 9.08 1.22 32.74
C ILE A 171 7.59 1.39 32.99
N GLN A 172 6.78 1.32 31.95
CA GLN A 172 5.32 1.43 32.05
C GLN A 172 4.71 0.27 32.83
N LEU A 173 5.21 -0.95 32.63
CA LEU A 173 4.76 -2.13 33.40
C LEU A 173 5.14 -1.98 34.88
N ALA A 174 6.39 -1.58 35.20
CA ALA A 174 6.83 -1.34 36.56
C ALA A 174 5.98 -0.26 37.26
N ARG A 175 5.74 0.87 36.57
CA ARG A 175 4.88 1.95 37.07
C ARG A 175 3.46 1.45 37.38
N SER A 176 2.89 0.69 36.47
CA SER A 176 1.52 0.14 36.64
C SER A 176 1.43 -0.85 37.80
N PHE A 177 2.46 -1.65 38.00
CA PHE A 177 2.56 -2.57 39.14
C PHE A 177 2.61 -1.83 40.47
N VAL A 178 3.50 -0.83 40.59
CA VAL A 178 3.61 0.00 41.82
C VAL A 178 2.31 0.75 42.12
N ALA A 179 1.66 1.31 41.11
CA ALA A 179 0.39 2.00 41.27
C ALA A 179 -0.71 1.05 41.79
N ARG A 180 -0.81 -0.17 41.28
CA ARG A 180 -1.75 -1.18 41.79
C ARG A 180 -1.48 -1.53 43.26
N GLN A 181 -0.23 -1.77 43.63
CA GLN A 181 0.15 -2.07 45.00
C GLN A 181 -0.20 -0.93 45.99
N LEU A 182 -0.02 0.33 45.54
CA LEU A 182 -0.43 1.49 46.34
C LEU A 182 -1.93 1.54 46.55
N PHE A 183 -2.74 1.31 45.51
CA PHE A 183 -4.19 1.29 45.63
C PHE A 183 -4.67 0.12 46.48
N ASP A 184 -4.09 -1.06 46.37
CA ASP A 184 -4.42 -2.21 47.19
C ASP A 184 -4.06 -1.97 48.65
N GLY A 185 -2.95 -1.31 48.96
CA GLY A 185 -2.52 -0.95 50.29
C GLY A 185 -3.36 0.19 50.93
N LEU A 186 -4.02 1.03 50.12
CA LEU A 186 -4.92 2.08 50.63
C LEU A 186 -6.36 1.57 50.83
N ALA A 187 -6.72 0.41 50.26
CA ALA A 187 -8.03 -0.20 50.37
C ALA A 187 -8.17 -1.13 51.60
N LEU A 188 -7.07 -1.36 52.34
CA LEU A 188 -7.02 -2.12 53.60
C LEU A 188 -7.09 -1.15 54.78
#